data_5afe272a387fa6d762b4e2b70746f27d
#
_entry.id   5afe272a387fa6d762b4e2b70746f27d
#
_cell.length_a   1.000
_cell.length_b   1.000
_cell.length_c   1.000
_cell.angle_alpha   90.00
_cell.angle_beta   90.00
_cell.angle_gamma   90.00
#
_symmetry.space_group_name_H-M   'P 1'
#
loop_
_entity.id
_entity.type
_entity.pdbx_description
1 polymer ?
#
loop_
_entity_poly.entity_id
_entity_poly.type
_entity_poly.pdbx_seq_one_letter_code
_entity_poly.pdbx_strand_id
1 'polypeptide(L)'
;MSSESQTSVKLQTLDISEPKLHPSSLSSLAETCKTWGFFHIKNHGISNELCTKICSISKQVFNLPSETKLKLGPFSSTKTYTPHFIASPFFESLRVSGPNFLESAQCSADVLFDQHNSLFSEMLQEYGSKMAEVSKKIVEILLKSLGEGFEKKYEAEFKNCHGYMRINNYSPPKNLEDETEGLGMHTDMSCVTIVYQDEIGGLQVRSKDGKWLDINPCEGTLLVNIGDMLQAWSSEKLRSSDHRVVLRKPENRFSLAFFWCFEDEKVIMAPDDVVGEGNMRIYKPFLCSDYLKFRENNEKGKFEKVGFTVKDFAGNNTQHYAHAKVAEIANL
;
A
#
# COMPACT_ATOMS: atom_id res chain seq x y z
N MET A 1 13.28 33.97 -8.91
CA MET A 1 13.36 32.51 -8.99
C MET A 1 11.98 32.02 -9.38
N SER A 2 11.83 31.53 -10.60
CA SER A 2 10.54 31.04 -11.11
C SER A 2 10.17 29.75 -10.34
N SER A 3 9.06 29.80 -9.61
CA SER A 3 8.42 28.58 -9.11
C SER A 3 8.07 27.72 -10.32
N GLU A 4 8.85 26.67 -10.56
CA GLU A 4 8.38 25.60 -11.46
C GLU A 4 7.02 25.15 -10.89
N SER A 5 5.98 25.32 -11.67
CA SER A 5 4.65 24.85 -11.31
C SER A 5 4.76 23.34 -11.15
N GLN A 6 4.74 22.85 -9.91
CA GLN A 6 4.75 21.43 -9.62
C GLN A 6 3.58 20.80 -10.36
N THR A 7 3.88 19.91 -11.28
CA THR A 7 2.87 19.30 -12.14
C THR A 7 2.20 18.19 -11.32
N SER A 8 0.88 18.31 -11.10
CA SER A 8 0.09 17.25 -10.47
C SER A 8 -0.46 16.28 -11.53
N VAL A 9 -0.61 15.01 -11.15
CA VAL A 9 -1.25 14.02 -11.99
C VAL A 9 -2.76 14.08 -11.80
N LYS A 10 -3.50 14.04 -12.91
CA LYS A 10 -4.96 13.88 -12.89
C LYS A 10 -5.30 12.40 -12.96
N LEU A 11 -5.71 11.83 -11.83
CA LEU A 11 -6.12 10.43 -11.72
C LEU A 11 -7.63 10.28 -11.93
N GLN A 12 -8.04 9.11 -12.42
CA GLN A 12 -9.46 8.75 -12.49
C GLN A 12 -10.05 8.65 -11.09
N THR A 13 -11.29 9.13 -10.91
CA THR A 13 -12.10 8.88 -9.72
C THR A 13 -13.23 7.91 -10.06
N LEU A 14 -13.25 6.78 -9.37
CA LEU A 14 -14.23 5.71 -9.55
C LEU A 14 -15.30 5.79 -8.47
N ASP A 15 -16.57 5.80 -8.84
CA ASP A 15 -17.68 5.64 -7.90
C ASP A 15 -17.90 4.15 -7.64
N ILE A 16 -17.56 3.69 -6.45
CA ILE A 16 -17.70 2.28 -6.11
C ILE A 16 -19.06 1.92 -5.48
N SER A 17 -19.97 2.87 -5.28
CA SER A 17 -21.34 2.57 -4.84
C SER A 17 -22.20 1.96 -5.94
N GLU A 18 -21.83 2.19 -7.20
CA GLU A 18 -22.57 1.68 -8.35
C GLU A 18 -22.54 0.14 -8.38
N PRO A 19 -23.70 -0.52 -8.49
CA PRO A 19 -23.78 -1.98 -8.50
C PRO A 19 -23.18 -2.58 -9.78
N LYS A 20 -23.13 -1.81 -10.87
CA LYS A 20 -22.53 -2.20 -12.15
C LYS A 20 -21.84 -1.00 -12.79
N LEU A 21 -20.52 -1.12 -12.91
CA LEU A 21 -19.73 -0.12 -13.60
C LEU A 21 -19.93 -0.20 -15.11
N HIS A 22 -19.95 0.96 -15.76
CA HIS A 22 -20.04 1.01 -17.21
C HIS A 22 -18.74 0.47 -17.87
N PRO A 23 -18.82 -0.27 -18.99
CA PRO A 23 -17.62 -0.82 -19.67
C PRO A 23 -16.53 0.23 -19.96
N SER A 24 -16.92 1.46 -20.34
CA SER A 24 -15.94 2.54 -20.56
C SER A 24 -15.20 2.95 -19.29
N SER A 25 -15.85 2.89 -18.12
CA SER A 25 -15.21 3.16 -16.84
C SER A 25 -14.18 2.08 -16.49
N LEU A 26 -14.47 0.81 -16.78
CA LEU A 26 -13.54 -0.30 -16.60
C LEU A 26 -12.35 -0.20 -17.56
N SER A 27 -12.57 0.13 -18.83
CA SER A 27 -11.49 0.34 -19.80
C SER A 27 -10.59 1.52 -19.42
N SER A 28 -11.18 2.62 -18.96
CA SER A 28 -10.42 3.78 -18.45
C SER A 28 -9.63 3.43 -17.19
N LEU A 29 -10.19 2.59 -16.29
CA LEU A 29 -9.50 2.11 -15.10
C LEU A 29 -8.30 1.24 -15.48
N ALA A 30 -8.46 0.31 -16.41
CA ALA A 30 -7.36 -0.54 -16.88
C ALA A 30 -6.20 0.31 -17.44
N GLU A 31 -6.49 1.33 -18.24
CA GLU A 31 -5.46 2.23 -18.79
C GLU A 31 -4.80 3.08 -17.69
N THR A 32 -5.59 3.58 -16.73
CA THR A 32 -5.08 4.32 -15.57
C THR A 32 -4.16 3.44 -14.71
N CYS A 33 -4.56 2.19 -14.44
CA CYS A 33 -3.75 1.24 -13.68
C CYS A 33 -2.48 0.82 -14.44
N LYS A 34 -2.52 0.71 -15.75
CA LYS A 34 -1.36 0.41 -16.61
C LYS A 34 -0.38 1.59 -16.68
N THR A 35 -0.87 2.80 -16.63
CA THR A 35 -0.06 4.02 -16.79
C THR A 35 0.49 4.48 -15.45
N TRP A 36 -0.38 4.66 -14.47
CA TRP A 36 -0.06 5.26 -13.18
C TRP A 36 -0.05 4.27 -12.02
N GLY A 37 -0.86 3.20 -12.09
CA GLY A 37 -1.06 2.29 -10.98
C GLY A 37 -1.82 2.92 -9.81
N PHE A 38 -2.38 4.11 -9.97
CA PHE A 38 -3.08 4.89 -8.96
C PHE A 38 -4.43 5.39 -9.47
N PHE A 39 -5.45 5.41 -8.63
CA PHE A 39 -6.76 6.01 -8.91
C PHE A 39 -7.50 6.37 -7.62
N HIS A 40 -8.45 7.28 -7.69
CA HIS A 40 -9.31 7.63 -6.56
C HIS A 40 -10.58 6.79 -6.55
N ILE A 41 -11.12 6.53 -5.35
CA ILE A 41 -12.46 5.96 -5.15
C ILE A 41 -13.31 6.89 -4.31
N LYS A 42 -14.59 7.00 -4.63
CA LYS A 42 -15.60 7.74 -3.86
C LYS A 42 -16.77 6.85 -3.49
N ASN A 43 -17.61 7.31 -2.56
CA ASN A 43 -18.79 6.58 -2.05
C ASN A 43 -18.43 5.20 -1.49
N HIS A 44 -17.25 5.13 -0.82
CA HIS A 44 -16.64 3.92 -0.28
C HIS A 44 -17.17 3.52 1.11
N GLY A 45 -18.04 4.31 1.73
CA GLY A 45 -18.68 4.00 3.02
C GLY A 45 -17.81 4.24 4.26
N ILE A 46 -16.57 4.76 4.10
CA ILE A 46 -15.73 5.20 5.20
C ILE A 46 -15.99 6.68 5.43
N SER A 47 -16.38 7.07 6.65
CA SER A 47 -16.64 8.47 6.95
C SER A 47 -15.34 9.25 7.21
N ASN A 48 -15.28 10.50 6.74
CA ASN A 48 -14.17 11.40 7.07
C ASN A 48 -14.05 11.61 8.59
N GLU A 49 -15.18 11.57 9.30
CA GLU A 49 -15.19 11.68 10.77
C GLU A 49 -14.40 10.55 11.43
N LEU A 50 -14.58 9.30 10.98
CA LEU A 50 -13.82 8.15 11.47
C LEU A 50 -12.33 8.33 11.22
N CYS A 51 -11.93 8.69 10.00
CA CYS A 51 -10.53 8.94 9.65
C CYS A 51 -9.92 10.06 10.51
N THR A 52 -10.63 11.16 10.67
CA THR A 52 -10.19 12.31 11.48
C THR A 52 -10.04 11.94 12.97
N LYS A 53 -10.97 11.16 13.51
CA LYS A 53 -10.89 10.66 14.89
C LYS A 53 -9.66 9.76 15.07
N ILE A 54 -9.43 8.83 14.16
CA ILE A 54 -8.24 7.96 14.20
C ILE A 54 -6.97 8.80 14.14
N CYS A 55 -6.87 9.76 13.22
CA CYS A 55 -5.73 10.67 13.13
C CYS A 55 -5.54 11.47 14.42
N SER A 56 -6.63 11.96 15.04
CA SER A 56 -6.57 12.73 16.29
C SER A 56 -6.03 11.90 17.47
N ILE A 57 -6.53 10.67 17.65
CA ILE A 57 -6.02 9.76 18.69
C ILE A 57 -4.58 9.35 18.39
N SER A 58 -4.26 9.13 17.13
CA SER A 58 -2.90 8.75 16.72
C SER A 58 -1.88 9.84 17.03
N LYS A 59 -2.26 11.12 16.99
CA LYS A 59 -1.41 12.22 17.49
C LYS A 59 -0.98 12.02 18.94
N GLN A 60 -1.87 11.52 19.78
CA GLN A 60 -1.53 11.21 21.18
C GLN A 60 -0.50 10.09 21.26
N VAL A 61 -0.68 9.03 20.46
CA VAL A 61 0.26 7.90 20.37
C VAL A 61 1.65 8.38 19.95
N PHE A 62 1.74 9.15 18.88
CA PHE A 62 3.02 9.59 18.36
C PHE A 62 3.73 10.63 19.22
N ASN A 63 2.99 11.35 20.07
CA ASN A 63 3.53 12.26 21.08
C ASN A 63 4.07 11.54 22.33
N LEU A 64 3.82 10.23 22.49
CA LEU A 64 4.40 9.46 23.58
C LEU A 64 5.93 9.41 23.48
N PRO A 65 6.65 9.24 24.59
CA PRO A 65 8.10 9.04 24.58
C PRO A 65 8.49 7.87 23.65
N SER A 66 9.60 8.03 22.94
CA SER A 66 10.10 6.99 22.02
C SER A 66 10.30 5.64 22.72
N GLU A 67 10.75 5.65 23.97
CA GLU A 67 10.91 4.45 24.79
C GLU A 67 9.61 3.69 24.99
N THR A 68 8.48 4.39 25.17
CA THR A 68 7.15 3.78 25.30
C THR A 68 6.73 3.14 23.98
N LYS A 69 6.89 3.86 22.87
CA LYS A 69 6.54 3.33 21.53
C LYS A 69 7.40 2.13 21.15
N LEU A 70 8.69 2.13 21.49
CA LEU A 70 9.62 1.03 21.23
C LEU A 70 9.28 -0.26 22.02
N LYS A 71 8.50 -0.19 23.11
CA LYS A 71 7.99 -1.37 23.82
C LYS A 71 7.06 -2.23 22.94
N LEU A 72 6.46 -1.66 21.90
CA LEU A 72 5.70 -2.41 20.90
C LEU A 72 6.57 -3.35 20.05
N GLY A 73 7.89 -3.24 20.17
CA GLY A 73 8.90 -4.15 19.65
C GLY A 73 8.90 -4.32 18.13
N PRO A 74 9.98 -4.84 17.60
CA PRO A 74 9.98 -5.51 16.31
C PRO A 74 9.53 -6.96 16.51
N PHE A 75 8.25 -7.22 16.52
CA PHE A 75 7.75 -8.58 16.42
C PHE A 75 7.72 -8.98 14.95
N SER A 76 8.67 -9.80 14.52
CA SER A 76 8.74 -10.42 13.19
C SER A 76 8.78 -9.42 12.01
N SER A 77 8.68 -9.95 10.82
CA SER A 77 8.51 -9.30 9.52
C SER A 77 7.50 -8.15 9.48
N THR A 78 6.72 -7.99 10.52
CA THR A 78 5.62 -7.04 10.62
C THR A 78 5.73 -6.23 11.89
N LYS A 79 6.73 -5.35 11.92
CA LYS A 79 6.93 -4.43 13.05
C LYS A 79 5.65 -3.70 13.38
N THR A 80 5.17 -3.87 14.60
CA THR A 80 4.00 -3.14 15.08
C THR A 80 4.26 -1.64 15.10
N TYR A 81 5.42 -1.23 15.59
CA TYR A 81 5.88 0.16 15.51
C TYR A 81 7.15 0.26 14.67
N THR A 82 7.14 1.17 13.71
CA THR A 82 8.32 1.55 12.92
C THR A 82 8.79 2.91 13.42
N PRO A 83 9.95 2.99 14.09
CA PRO A 83 10.55 4.26 14.52
C PRO A 83 11.14 5.00 13.32
N HIS A 84 11.54 6.24 13.53
CA HIS A 84 12.38 6.98 12.59
C HIS A 84 13.63 6.16 12.22
N PHE A 85 13.99 6.16 10.96
CA PHE A 85 15.17 5.45 10.46
C PHE A 85 15.98 6.30 9.47
N ILE A 86 17.22 5.91 9.17
CA ILE A 86 18.18 6.76 8.44
C ILE A 86 17.64 7.24 7.09
N ALA A 87 17.01 6.35 6.30
CA ALA A 87 16.48 6.73 4.99
C ALA A 87 15.20 7.58 5.07
N SER A 88 14.50 7.58 6.20
CA SER A 88 13.27 8.36 6.41
C SER A 88 13.19 8.87 7.85
N PRO A 89 14.02 9.87 8.19
CA PRO A 89 14.18 10.34 9.57
C PRO A 89 12.96 11.11 10.10
N PHE A 90 12.02 11.44 9.26
CA PHE A 90 10.80 12.19 9.61
C PHE A 90 9.55 11.32 9.62
N PHE A 91 9.70 10.01 9.39
CA PHE A 91 8.60 9.06 9.30
C PHE A 91 8.62 8.09 10.48
N GLU A 92 7.46 7.86 11.06
CA GLU A 92 7.19 6.77 11.98
C GLU A 92 5.81 6.19 11.71
N SER A 93 5.56 4.93 12.05
CA SER A 93 4.24 4.33 11.84
C SER A 93 3.88 3.27 12.86
N LEU A 94 2.57 3.15 13.13
CA LEU A 94 1.96 2.09 13.92
C LEU A 94 1.19 1.14 12.99
N ARG A 95 1.43 -0.17 13.10
CA ARG A 95 0.71 -1.20 12.37
C ARG A 95 -0.34 -1.86 13.24
N VAL A 96 -1.52 -2.08 12.67
CA VAL A 96 -2.60 -2.89 13.23
C VAL A 96 -3.01 -3.94 12.21
N SER A 97 -3.00 -5.21 12.59
CA SER A 97 -3.15 -6.34 11.67
C SER A 97 -4.52 -7.00 11.79
N GLY A 98 -5.09 -7.38 10.64
CA GLY A 98 -6.27 -8.23 10.57
C GLY A 98 -5.92 -9.73 10.52
N PRO A 99 -6.92 -10.61 10.51
CA PRO A 99 -8.34 -10.26 10.46
C PRO A 99 -8.93 -9.75 11.79
N ASN A 100 -8.27 -9.99 12.93
CA ASN A 100 -8.72 -9.53 14.24
C ASN A 100 -8.09 -8.16 14.58
N PHE A 101 -8.58 -7.10 13.93
CA PHE A 101 -8.09 -5.74 14.16
C PHE A 101 -8.30 -5.28 15.61
N LEU A 102 -9.38 -5.74 16.27
CA LEU A 102 -9.67 -5.38 17.66
C LEU A 102 -8.55 -5.85 18.58
N GLU A 103 -8.21 -7.14 18.52
CA GLU A 103 -7.17 -7.72 19.38
C GLU A 103 -5.80 -7.07 19.09
N SER A 104 -5.45 -6.91 17.81
CA SER A 104 -4.19 -6.26 17.41
C SER A 104 -4.10 -4.82 17.95
N ALA A 105 -5.20 -4.07 17.90
CA ALA A 105 -5.27 -2.70 18.42
C ALA A 105 -5.26 -2.67 19.96
N GLN A 106 -5.93 -3.60 20.64
CA GLN A 106 -5.93 -3.71 22.10
C GLN A 106 -4.52 -4.01 22.62
N CYS A 107 -3.83 -4.99 22.04
CA CYS A 107 -2.44 -5.28 22.40
C CYS A 107 -1.53 -4.05 22.30
N SER A 108 -1.74 -3.23 21.25
CA SER A 108 -0.98 -1.99 21.11
C SER A 108 -1.40 -0.94 22.14
N ALA A 109 -2.70 -0.79 22.40
CA ALA A 109 -3.22 0.18 23.35
C ALA A 109 -2.75 -0.09 24.79
N ASP A 110 -2.77 -1.35 25.22
CA ASP A 110 -2.34 -1.77 26.55
C ASP A 110 -0.87 -1.41 26.82
N VAL A 111 -0.01 -1.55 25.79
CA VAL A 111 1.42 -1.17 25.88
C VAL A 111 1.61 0.36 25.85
N LEU A 112 0.86 1.06 25.00
CA LEU A 112 1.06 2.50 24.76
C LEU A 112 0.47 3.37 25.86
N PHE A 113 -0.68 2.99 26.42
CA PHE A 113 -1.43 3.82 27.38
C PHE A 113 -1.37 3.29 28.81
N ASP A 114 -0.70 2.15 29.02
CA ASP A 114 -0.65 1.46 30.33
C ASP A 114 -2.04 1.18 30.91
N GLN A 115 -3.06 1.11 30.04
CA GLN A 115 -4.45 0.82 30.37
C GLN A 115 -5.24 0.46 29.11
N HIS A 116 -6.34 -0.24 29.31
CA HIS A 116 -7.25 -0.56 28.22
C HIS A 116 -7.87 0.71 27.62
N ASN A 117 -7.72 0.89 26.30
CA ASN A 117 -8.33 2.00 25.55
C ASN A 117 -9.32 1.44 24.51
N SER A 118 -10.56 1.19 24.95
CA SER A 118 -11.59 0.61 24.12
C SER A 118 -11.92 1.48 22.91
N LEU A 119 -11.98 2.80 23.06
CA LEU A 119 -12.30 3.74 21.98
C LEU A 119 -11.28 3.63 20.82
N PHE A 120 -9.98 3.56 21.14
CA PHE A 120 -8.93 3.40 20.15
C PHE A 120 -9.09 2.06 19.40
N SER A 121 -9.29 0.98 20.14
CA SER A 121 -9.38 -0.37 19.57
C SER A 121 -10.64 -0.57 18.73
N GLU A 122 -11.78 -0.07 19.18
CA GLU A 122 -13.07 -0.16 18.48
C GLU A 122 -13.06 0.63 17.16
N MET A 123 -12.49 1.85 17.17
CA MET A 123 -12.35 2.64 15.95
C MET A 123 -11.44 1.96 14.91
N LEU A 124 -10.33 1.36 15.35
CA LEU A 124 -9.43 0.65 14.44
C LEU A 124 -10.04 -0.66 13.94
N GLN A 125 -10.85 -1.33 14.75
CA GLN A 125 -11.66 -2.48 14.32
C GLN A 125 -12.68 -2.07 13.26
N GLU A 126 -13.43 -1.00 13.49
CA GLU A 126 -14.43 -0.50 12.53
C GLU A 126 -13.76 -0.13 11.20
N TYR A 127 -12.68 0.66 11.27
CA TYR A 127 -11.96 1.08 10.08
C TYR A 127 -11.37 -0.13 9.32
N GLY A 128 -10.68 -1.03 10.01
CA GLY A 128 -10.06 -2.20 9.41
C GLY A 128 -11.06 -3.13 8.73
N SER A 129 -12.20 -3.38 9.37
CA SER A 129 -13.28 -4.21 8.81
C SER A 129 -13.88 -3.60 7.55
N LYS A 130 -14.20 -2.31 7.57
CA LYS A 130 -14.71 -1.59 6.41
C LYS A 130 -13.69 -1.57 5.26
N MET A 131 -12.41 -1.34 5.58
CA MET A 131 -11.35 -1.33 4.58
C MET A 131 -11.13 -2.70 3.94
N ALA A 132 -11.27 -3.80 4.69
CA ALA A 132 -11.23 -5.14 4.15
C ALA A 132 -12.35 -5.38 3.11
N GLU A 133 -13.59 -4.94 3.40
CA GLU A 133 -14.70 -5.03 2.45
C GLU A 133 -14.48 -4.16 1.20
N VAL A 134 -13.99 -2.94 1.37
CA VAL A 134 -13.62 -2.07 0.25
C VAL A 134 -12.52 -2.71 -0.60
N SER A 135 -11.52 -3.33 0.02
CA SER A 135 -10.41 -3.99 -0.69
C SER A 135 -10.88 -5.16 -1.54
N LYS A 136 -11.78 -6.01 -1.03
CA LYS A 136 -12.41 -7.10 -1.81
C LYS A 136 -13.11 -6.56 -3.03
N LYS A 137 -13.93 -5.51 -2.86
CA LYS A 137 -14.65 -4.85 -3.95
C LYS A 137 -13.71 -4.26 -4.99
N ILE A 138 -12.61 -3.63 -4.57
CA ILE A 138 -11.60 -3.08 -5.48
C ILE A 138 -10.93 -4.19 -6.30
N VAL A 139 -10.53 -5.29 -5.67
CA VAL A 139 -9.96 -6.45 -6.39
C VAL A 139 -10.94 -6.98 -7.43
N GLU A 140 -12.21 -7.16 -7.07
CA GLU A 140 -13.27 -7.57 -8.02
C GLU A 140 -13.37 -6.63 -9.23
N ILE A 141 -13.37 -5.31 -8.99
CA ILE A 141 -13.43 -4.30 -10.04
C ILE A 141 -12.17 -4.34 -10.92
N LEU A 142 -11.00 -4.50 -10.34
CA LEU A 142 -9.74 -4.64 -11.08
C LEU A 142 -9.73 -5.89 -11.96
N LEU A 143 -10.24 -7.03 -11.47
CA LEU A 143 -10.39 -8.24 -12.27
C LEU A 143 -11.34 -8.03 -13.45
N LYS A 144 -12.49 -7.36 -13.24
CA LYS A 144 -13.41 -6.97 -14.32
C LYS A 144 -12.75 -6.07 -15.37
N SER A 145 -11.83 -5.20 -14.94
CA SER A 145 -11.12 -4.31 -15.87
C SER A 145 -10.07 -5.03 -16.72
N LEU A 146 -9.58 -6.18 -16.28
CA LEU A 146 -8.63 -7.02 -17.01
C LEU A 146 -9.30 -7.93 -18.04
N GLY A 147 -10.55 -8.35 -17.82
CA GLY A 147 -11.30 -9.20 -18.73
C GLY A 147 -12.70 -9.54 -18.24
N GLU A 148 -13.60 -9.79 -19.17
CA GLU A 148 -14.98 -10.17 -18.84
C GLU A 148 -15.00 -11.53 -18.12
N GLY A 149 -15.69 -11.58 -16.97
CA GLY A 149 -15.83 -12.79 -16.16
C GLY A 149 -14.61 -13.14 -15.29
N PHE A 150 -13.52 -12.37 -15.34
CA PHE A 150 -12.33 -12.64 -14.56
C PHE A 150 -12.59 -12.55 -13.05
N GLU A 151 -13.50 -11.69 -12.63
CA GLU A 151 -13.91 -11.57 -11.23
C GLU A 151 -14.47 -12.88 -10.65
N LYS A 152 -15.19 -13.66 -11.47
CA LYS A 152 -15.71 -14.98 -11.08
C LYS A 152 -14.67 -16.07 -11.22
N LYS A 153 -13.92 -16.03 -12.33
CA LYS A 153 -12.91 -17.04 -12.65
C LYS A 153 -11.81 -17.10 -11.61
N TYR A 154 -11.38 -15.94 -11.10
CA TYR A 154 -10.25 -15.82 -10.19
C TYR A 154 -10.64 -15.49 -8.74
N GLU A 155 -11.93 -15.48 -8.39
CA GLU A 155 -12.42 -15.21 -7.04
C GLU A 155 -11.69 -16.06 -5.98
N ALA A 156 -11.52 -17.36 -6.25
CA ALA A 156 -10.88 -18.29 -5.34
C ALA A 156 -9.42 -17.93 -5.03
N GLU A 157 -8.71 -17.29 -5.96
CA GLU A 157 -7.31 -16.90 -5.75
C GLU A 157 -7.15 -15.78 -4.72
N PHE A 158 -8.18 -14.95 -4.56
CA PHE A 158 -8.18 -13.81 -3.63
C PHE A 158 -8.99 -14.06 -2.35
N LYS A 159 -9.53 -15.29 -2.17
CA LYS A 159 -10.41 -15.65 -1.05
C LYS A 159 -9.73 -15.48 0.31
N ASN A 160 -8.46 -15.89 0.41
CA ASN A 160 -7.70 -15.87 1.66
C ASN A 160 -6.85 -14.60 1.83
N CYS A 161 -7.08 -13.58 1.00
CA CYS A 161 -6.43 -12.30 1.20
C CYS A 161 -6.78 -11.72 2.57
N HIS A 162 -5.82 -11.08 3.17
CA HIS A 162 -5.95 -10.44 4.48
C HIS A 162 -5.41 -9.01 4.44
N GLY A 163 -5.78 -8.22 5.44
CA GLY A 163 -5.39 -6.82 5.48
C GLY A 163 -4.66 -6.43 6.76
N TYR A 164 -3.85 -5.40 6.65
CA TYR A 164 -3.33 -4.65 7.78
C TYR A 164 -3.34 -3.17 7.46
N MET A 165 -3.40 -2.34 8.48
CA MET A 165 -3.28 -0.90 8.31
C MET A 165 -1.99 -0.38 8.94
N ARG A 166 -1.48 0.73 8.40
CA ARG A 166 -0.47 1.56 9.01
C ARG A 166 -1.01 2.97 9.21
N ILE A 167 -0.88 3.44 10.42
CA ILE A 167 -1.09 4.83 10.78
C ILE A 167 0.26 5.50 10.66
N ASN A 168 0.42 6.42 9.74
CA ASN A 168 1.69 7.05 9.43
C ASN A 168 1.70 8.48 9.96
N ASN A 169 2.76 8.82 10.68
CA ASN A 169 3.08 10.17 11.14
C ASN A 169 4.35 10.65 10.48
N TYR A 170 4.30 11.86 9.96
CA TYR A 170 5.46 12.54 9.37
C TYR A 170 5.66 13.85 10.15
N SER A 171 6.80 13.97 10.81
CA SER A 171 7.16 15.13 11.63
C SER A 171 8.24 15.94 10.92
N PRO A 172 7.90 17.03 10.19
CA PRO A 172 8.86 17.78 9.42
C PRO A 172 9.90 18.46 10.31
N PRO A 173 11.13 18.70 9.80
CA PRO A 173 12.12 19.49 10.51
C PRO A 173 11.66 20.96 10.62
N LYS A 174 12.22 21.69 11.61
CA LYS A 174 11.92 23.11 11.82
C LYS A 174 12.27 23.97 10.59
N ASN A 175 13.37 23.64 9.92
CA ASN A 175 13.81 24.29 8.69
C ASN A 175 13.55 23.33 7.54
N LEU A 176 12.44 23.52 6.84
CA LEU A 176 12.12 22.77 5.63
C LEU A 176 12.95 23.30 4.48
N GLU A 177 13.64 22.37 3.80
CA GLU A 177 14.21 22.62 2.47
C GLU A 177 13.18 22.22 1.40
N ASP A 178 13.29 22.77 0.21
CA ASP A 178 12.51 22.33 -0.93
C ASP A 178 12.76 20.81 -1.12
N GLU A 179 11.67 20.03 -1.24
CA GLU A 179 11.71 18.58 -1.40
C GLU A 179 12.28 17.78 -0.20
N THR A 180 12.07 18.23 1.04
CA THR A 180 12.36 17.38 2.21
C THR A 180 11.58 16.09 2.13
N GLU A 181 12.30 14.96 2.04
CA GLU A 181 11.68 13.64 1.88
C GLU A 181 11.18 13.11 3.22
N GLY A 182 9.85 12.85 3.31
CA GLY A 182 9.22 12.23 4.48
C GLY A 182 9.34 10.71 4.46
N LEU A 183 9.05 10.10 3.31
CA LEU A 183 9.23 8.68 3.07
C LEU A 183 9.85 8.49 1.68
N GLY A 184 10.96 7.79 1.62
CA GLY A 184 11.73 7.56 0.41
C GLY A 184 10.98 6.78 -0.66
N MET A 185 11.52 6.80 -1.88
CA MET A 185 10.96 6.09 -3.03
C MET A 185 10.84 4.59 -2.75
N HIS A 186 9.65 4.05 -2.98
CA HIS A 186 9.36 2.62 -2.82
C HIS A 186 8.15 2.20 -3.66
N THR A 187 7.94 0.89 -3.76
CA THR A 187 6.70 0.24 -4.18
C THR A 187 6.09 -0.51 -3.00
N ASP A 188 4.79 -0.75 -3.02
CA ASP A 188 4.11 -1.53 -2.00
C ASP A 188 4.14 -3.02 -2.31
N MET A 189 4.35 -3.85 -1.28
CA MET A 189 4.38 -5.32 -1.40
C MET A 189 2.98 -5.95 -1.45
N SER A 190 1.92 -5.18 -1.31
CA SER A 190 0.53 -5.65 -1.29
C SER A 190 0.01 -6.08 -2.68
N CYS A 191 -1.23 -6.57 -2.72
CA CYS A 191 -2.03 -6.60 -3.94
C CYS A 191 -2.50 -5.19 -4.30
N VAL A 192 -3.16 -4.54 -3.34
CA VAL A 192 -3.58 -3.15 -3.43
C VAL A 192 -3.35 -2.46 -2.10
N THR A 193 -3.04 -1.16 -2.14
CA THR A 193 -3.00 -0.29 -0.97
C THR A 193 -4.09 0.76 -1.12
N ILE A 194 -4.82 1.04 -0.03
CA ILE A 194 -5.85 2.08 0.00
C ILE A 194 -5.45 3.11 1.03
N VAL A 195 -5.33 4.37 0.62
CA VAL A 195 -4.78 5.45 1.44
C VAL A 195 -5.81 6.55 1.66
N TYR A 196 -6.05 6.86 2.93
CA TYR A 196 -6.55 8.16 3.34
C TYR A 196 -5.36 9.07 3.63
N GLN A 197 -5.29 10.23 3.01
CA GLN A 197 -4.31 11.27 3.32
C GLN A 197 -5.01 12.55 3.76
N ASP A 198 -4.38 13.27 4.69
CA ASP A 198 -4.84 14.58 5.12
C ASP A 198 -4.65 15.67 4.03
N GLU A 199 -5.11 16.88 4.32
CA GLU A 199 -5.03 18.05 3.43
C GLU A 199 -3.61 18.60 3.24
N ILE A 200 -2.64 18.10 4.01
CA ILE A 200 -1.23 18.51 3.88
C ILE A 200 -0.65 18.04 2.54
N GLY A 201 -1.06 16.84 2.09
CA GLY A 201 -0.62 16.30 0.80
C GLY A 201 0.82 15.79 0.83
N GLY A 202 1.53 15.96 -0.29
CA GLY A 202 2.95 15.60 -0.42
C GLY A 202 3.22 14.19 -0.95
N LEU A 203 2.20 13.39 -1.23
CA LEU A 203 2.37 12.12 -1.94
C LEU A 203 2.70 12.39 -3.41
N GLN A 204 3.73 11.71 -3.91
CA GLN A 204 4.15 11.79 -5.31
C GLN A 204 4.25 10.40 -5.93
N VAL A 205 3.88 10.31 -7.20
CA VAL A 205 4.07 9.13 -8.04
C VAL A 205 5.12 9.41 -9.12
N ARG A 206 5.91 8.40 -9.47
CA ARG A 206 6.90 8.49 -10.52
C ARG A 206 6.31 8.05 -11.86
N SER A 207 6.34 8.95 -12.84
CA SER A 207 5.94 8.65 -14.22
C SER A 207 6.91 7.66 -14.89
N LYS A 208 6.52 7.12 -16.04
CA LYS A 208 7.38 6.19 -16.82
C LYS A 208 8.64 6.87 -17.37
N ASP A 209 8.60 8.18 -17.58
CA ASP A 209 9.74 9.01 -17.99
C ASP A 209 10.58 9.54 -16.81
N GLY A 210 10.30 9.05 -15.60
CA GLY A 210 11.11 9.28 -14.40
C GLY A 210 10.78 10.56 -13.63
N LYS A 211 9.76 11.33 -14.02
CA LYS A 211 9.36 12.57 -13.34
C LYS A 211 8.47 12.29 -12.13
N TRP A 212 8.66 13.07 -11.08
CA TRP A 212 7.79 13.07 -9.91
C TRP A 212 6.60 13.99 -10.12
N LEU A 213 5.39 13.48 -9.88
CA LEU A 213 4.14 14.20 -10.00
C LEU A 213 3.35 14.12 -8.70
N ASP A 214 2.78 15.22 -8.27
CA ASP A 214 1.96 15.26 -7.05
C ASP A 214 0.63 14.54 -7.24
N ILE A 215 0.25 13.76 -6.22
CA ILE A 215 -1.11 13.26 -6.05
C ILE A 215 -1.76 14.10 -4.96
N ASN A 216 -2.51 15.13 -5.39
CA ASN A 216 -3.17 16.02 -4.46
C ASN A 216 -4.29 15.31 -3.70
N PRO A 217 -4.50 15.63 -2.40
CA PRO A 217 -5.68 15.19 -1.68
C PRO A 217 -6.96 15.59 -2.43
N CYS A 218 -7.92 14.68 -2.46
CA CYS A 218 -9.23 14.91 -3.06
C CYS A 218 -10.29 14.59 -2.02
N GLU A 219 -11.04 15.61 -1.61
CA GLU A 219 -12.04 15.51 -0.56
C GLU A 219 -13.07 14.41 -0.85
N GLY A 220 -13.45 13.66 0.18
CA GLY A 220 -14.44 12.58 0.07
C GLY A 220 -13.96 11.35 -0.73
N THR A 221 -12.67 11.25 -1.03
CA THR A 221 -12.10 10.11 -1.73
C THR A 221 -11.03 9.39 -0.90
N LEU A 222 -10.84 8.11 -1.22
CA LEU A 222 -9.63 7.37 -0.86
C LEU A 222 -8.79 7.16 -2.13
N LEU A 223 -7.48 7.13 -1.96
CA LEU A 223 -6.56 6.80 -3.05
C LEU A 223 -6.27 5.31 -3.03
N VAL A 224 -6.28 4.67 -4.18
CA VAL A 224 -5.89 3.26 -4.36
C VAL A 224 -4.64 3.19 -5.20
N ASN A 225 -3.68 2.37 -4.79
CA ASN A 225 -2.55 2.01 -5.63
C ASN A 225 -2.37 0.48 -5.74
N ILE A 226 -1.90 0.08 -6.91
CA ILE A 226 -1.52 -1.30 -7.20
C ILE A 226 -0.20 -1.61 -6.49
N GLY A 227 -0.12 -2.78 -5.86
CA GLY A 227 1.10 -3.28 -5.25
C GLY A 227 1.82 -4.33 -6.11
N ASP A 228 3.03 -4.68 -5.70
CA ASP A 228 3.95 -5.57 -6.41
C ASP A 228 3.38 -6.96 -6.67
N MET A 229 2.60 -7.49 -5.70
CA MET A 229 2.00 -8.82 -5.82
C MET A 229 0.96 -8.86 -6.95
N LEU A 230 0.12 -7.83 -7.05
CA LEU A 230 -0.88 -7.78 -8.12
C LEU A 230 -0.26 -7.39 -9.46
N GLN A 231 0.82 -6.60 -9.47
CA GLN A 231 1.63 -6.39 -10.68
C GLN A 231 2.17 -7.71 -11.23
N ALA A 232 2.76 -8.53 -10.36
CA ALA A 232 3.32 -9.83 -10.76
C ALA A 232 2.21 -10.78 -11.22
N TRP A 233 1.11 -10.89 -10.48
CA TRP A 233 -0.04 -11.73 -10.82
C TRP A 233 -0.68 -11.31 -12.16
N SER A 234 -0.71 -10.01 -12.47
CA SER A 234 -1.27 -9.49 -13.72
C SER A 234 -0.28 -9.42 -14.89
N SER A 235 0.95 -9.88 -14.71
CA SER A 235 2.02 -9.76 -15.72
C SER A 235 2.17 -8.32 -16.24
N GLU A 236 2.27 -7.35 -15.32
CA GLU A 236 2.37 -5.89 -15.54
C GLU A 236 1.17 -5.23 -16.26
N LYS A 237 0.03 -5.92 -16.41
CA LYS A 237 -1.19 -5.23 -16.87
C LYS A 237 -1.68 -4.19 -15.86
N LEU A 238 -1.42 -4.45 -14.58
CA LEU A 238 -1.60 -3.51 -13.48
C LEU A 238 -0.21 -3.14 -12.94
N ARG A 239 0.10 -1.86 -12.89
CA ARG A 239 1.44 -1.36 -12.56
C ARG A 239 1.55 -1.01 -11.07
N SER A 240 2.55 -1.55 -10.37
CA SER A 240 3.03 -1.03 -9.10
C SER A 240 4.03 0.09 -9.36
N SER A 241 3.65 1.32 -9.06
CA SER A 241 4.46 2.50 -9.38
C SER A 241 5.28 2.94 -8.18
N ASP A 242 6.52 3.37 -8.47
CA ASP A 242 7.35 4.07 -7.49
C ASP A 242 6.60 5.30 -6.98
N HIS A 243 6.60 5.46 -5.68
CA HIS A 243 6.02 6.64 -5.02
C HIS A 243 6.83 7.04 -3.80
N ARG A 244 6.66 8.28 -3.36
CA ARG A 244 7.34 8.87 -2.21
C ARG A 244 6.46 9.89 -1.51
N VAL A 245 6.85 10.32 -0.32
CA VAL A 245 6.23 11.44 0.38
C VAL A 245 7.25 12.54 0.56
N VAL A 246 6.89 13.78 0.16
CA VAL A 246 7.67 14.98 0.39
C VAL A 246 6.94 15.91 1.37
N LEU A 247 7.69 16.52 2.27
CA LEU A 247 7.18 17.42 3.29
C LEU A 247 7.40 18.86 2.81
N ARG A 248 6.32 19.63 2.68
CA ARG A 248 6.34 21.01 2.16
C ARG A 248 5.83 22.03 3.15
N LYS A 249 5.22 21.59 4.24
CA LYS A 249 4.69 22.43 5.29
C LYS A 249 5.34 22.06 6.63
N PRO A 250 5.58 23.03 7.51
CA PRO A 250 6.13 22.76 8.85
C PRO A 250 5.07 22.20 9.81
N GLU A 251 4.24 21.32 9.32
CA GLU A 251 3.11 20.72 10.03
C GLU A 251 3.18 19.19 9.90
N ASN A 252 2.82 18.49 10.97
CA ASN A 252 2.76 17.04 10.93
C ASN A 252 1.71 16.58 9.92
N ARG A 253 2.12 15.69 9.02
CA ARG A 253 1.24 15.01 8.07
C ARG A 253 0.84 13.65 8.62
N PHE A 254 -0.42 13.28 8.44
CA PHE A 254 -0.94 11.97 8.79
C PHE A 254 -1.53 11.27 7.56
N SER A 255 -1.38 9.96 7.52
CA SER A 255 -2.09 9.12 6.56
C SER A 255 -2.42 7.76 7.16
N LEU A 256 -3.51 7.17 6.69
CA LEU A 256 -3.91 5.81 7.01
C LEU A 256 -3.75 4.99 5.73
N ALA A 257 -2.81 4.06 5.72
CA ALA A 257 -2.58 3.16 4.60
C ALA A 257 -3.06 1.76 4.96
N PHE A 258 -3.98 1.22 4.17
CA PHE A 258 -4.50 -0.13 4.33
C PHE A 258 -3.97 -1.02 3.21
N PHE A 259 -3.27 -2.09 3.58
CA PHE A 259 -2.63 -3.01 2.67
C PHE A 259 -3.44 -4.29 2.58
N TRP A 260 -3.88 -4.67 1.39
CA TRP A 260 -4.57 -5.91 1.11
C TRP A 260 -3.61 -6.89 0.44
N CYS A 261 -3.37 -8.03 1.06
CA CYS A 261 -2.28 -8.94 0.73
C CYS A 261 -2.79 -10.35 0.49
N PHE A 262 -2.10 -11.11 -0.36
CA PHE A 262 -2.25 -12.56 -0.41
C PHE A 262 -1.77 -13.21 0.89
N GLU A 263 -2.22 -14.43 1.13
CA GLU A 263 -1.67 -15.29 2.18
C GLU A 263 -0.20 -15.65 1.89
N ASP A 264 0.56 -15.92 2.95
CA ASP A 264 2.02 -16.13 2.87
C ASP A 264 2.41 -17.33 1.98
N GLU A 265 1.60 -18.39 1.97
CA GLU A 265 1.80 -19.63 1.20
C GLU A 265 1.29 -19.53 -0.25
N LYS A 266 0.72 -18.40 -0.64
CA LYS A 266 0.25 -18.20 -2.02
C LYS A 266 1.40 -18.19 -2.99
N VAL A 267 1.31 -19.06 -4.02
CA VAL A 267 2.17 -18.97 -5.20
C VAL A 267 1.65 -17.86 -6.12
N ILE A 268 2.47 -16.89 -6.36
CA ILE A 268 2.17 -15.78 -7.28
C ILE A 268 2.61 -16.20 -8.68
N MET A 269 1.64 -16.36 -9.56
CA MET A 269 1.85 -16.71 -10.97
C MET A 269 0.74 -16.08 -11.81
N ALA A 270 1.11 -15.38 -12.86
CA ALA A 270 0.13 -14.79 -13.78
C ALA A 270 -0.58 -15.91 -14.57
N PRO A 271 -1.92 -16.00 -14.55
CA PRO A 271 -2.65 -16.97 -15.37
C PRO A 271 -2.44 -16.74 -16.87
N ASP A 272 -2.52 -17.80 -17.68
CA ASP A 272 -2.23 -17.72 -19.14
C ASP A 272 -3.15 -16.75 -19.88
N ASP A 273 -4.43 -16.73 -19.57
CA ASP A 273 -5.38 -15.80 -20.19
C ASP A 273 -5.25 -14.36 -19.67
N VAL A 274 -4.71 -14.18 -18.45
CA VAL A 274 -4.29 -12.83 -18.00
C VAL A 274 -3.04 -12.39 -18.73
N VAL A 275 -2.07 -13.27 -18.98
CA VAL A 275 -0.88 -12.96 -19.80
C VAL A 275 -1.29 -12.62 -21.23
N GLY A 276 -2.16 -13.42 -21.80
CA GLY A 276 -2.67 -13.31 -23.17
C GLY A 276 -1.91 -14.19 -24.16
N GLU A 277 -2.59 -14.64 -25.19
CA GLU A 277 -2.07 -15.54 -26.21
C GLU A 277 -0.80 -14.99 -26.88
N GLY A 278 0.21 -15.82 -27.03
CA GLY A 278 1.48 -15.48 -27.65
C GLY A 278 2.44 -14.65 -26.79
N ASN A 279 2.04 -14.25 -25.58
CA ASN A 279 2.89 -13.52 -24.65
C ASN A 279 3.55 -14.46 -23.61
N MET A 280 4.70 -14.05 -23.09
CA MET A 280 5.38 -14.76 -22.00
C MET A 280 5.12 -14.06 -20.66
N ARG A 281 5.07 -14.84 -19.57
CA ARG A 281 5.06 -14.29 -18.23
C ARG A 281 6.30 -13.43 -17.98
N ILE A 282 6.11 -12.25 -17.42
CA ILE A 282 7.22 -11.34 -17.09
C ILE A 282 7.96 -11.79 -15.83
N TYR A 283 7.25 -12.45 -14.92
CA TYR A 283 7.77 -12.93 -13.65
C TYR A 283 7.76 -14.45 -13.58
N LYS A 284 8.81 -15.01 -12.97
CA LYS A 284 8.83 -16.43 -12.57
C LYS A 284 7.85 -16.63 -11.42
N PRO A 285 7.20 -17.81 -11.30
CA PRO A 285 6.38 -18.14 -10.13
C PRO A 285 7.20 -18.05 -8.84
N PHE A 286 6.59 -17.50 -7.76
CA PHE A 286 7.26 -17.40 -6.47
C PHE A 286 6.25 -17.45 -5.31
N LEU A 287 6.70 -17.82 -4.12
CA LEU A 287 5.90 -17.74 -2.90
C LEU A 287 5.81 -16.31 -2.38
N CYS A 288 4.61 -15.89 -1.96
CA CYS A 288 4.38 -14.59 -1.35
C CYS A 288 5.35 -14.32 -0.20
N SER A 289 5.47 -15.28 0.74
CA SER A 289 6.39 -15.18 1.88
C SER A 289 7.86 -15.02 1.50
N ASP A 290 8.31 -15.61 0.40
CA ASP A 290 9.71 -15.48 -0.02
C ASP A 290 10.00 -14.07 -0.55
N TYR A 291 9.05 -13.45 -1.26
CA TYR A 291 9.17 -12.06 -1.67
C TYR A 291 9.14 -11.10 -0.47
N LEU A 292 8.26 -11.33 0.50
CA LEU A 292 8.21 -10.52 1.72
C LEU A 292 9.54 -10.59 2.47
N LYS A 293 10.10 -11.79 2.66
CA LYS A 293 11.43 -11.97 3.28
C LYS A 293 12.55 -11.28 2.50
N PHE A 294 12.52 -11.36 1.16
CA PHE A 294 13.49 -10.66 0.31
C PHE A 294 13.46 -9.15 0.54
N ARG A 295 12.25 -8.56 0.60
CA ARG A 295 12.08 -7.12 0.84
C ARG A 295 12.52 -6.70 2.24
N GLU A 296 12.26 -7.52 3.26
CA GLU A 296 12.56 -7.23 4.66
C GLU A 296 14.05 -7.36 5.01
N ASN A 297 14.70 -8.38 4.47
CA ASN A 297 16.13 -8.64 4.73
C ASN A 297 17.05 -7.70 3.95
N ASN A 298 16.47 -6.81 3.17
CA ASN A 298 17.24 -5.90 2.35
C ASN A 298 17.70 -4.68 3.14
N GLU A 299 18.98 -4.67 3.53
CA GLU A 299 19.58 -3.55 4.24
C GLU A 299 19.65 -2.25 3.42
N LYS A 300 19.70 -2.32 2.09
CA LYS A 300 19.68 -1.13 1.24
C LYS A 300 18.47 -0.23 1.52
N GLY A 301 17.28 -0.80 1.71
CA GLY A 301 16.09 -0.03 2.05
C GLY A 301 16.17 0.73 3.39
N LYS A 302 17.13 0.38 4.27
CA LYS A 302 17.35 1.10 5.53
C LYS A 302 18.29 2.30 5.36
N PHE A 303 19.21 2.24 4.41
CA PHE A 303 20.29 3.23 4.21
C PHE A 303 20.15 4.01 2.90
N GLU A 304 19.61 3.39 1.87
CA GLU A 304 19.38 4.00 0.56
C GLU A 304 17.89 4.28 0.36
N LYS A 305 17.57 5.37 -0.35
CA LYS A 305 16.20 5.79 -0.67
C LYS A 305 15.59 4.98 -1.83
N VAL A 306 16.17 3.84 -2.19
CA VAL A 306 15.74 2.98 -3.28
C VAL A 306 15.52 1.58 -2.74
N GLY A 307 14.26 1.12 -2.74
CA GLY A 307 13.89 -0.25 -2.40
C GLY A 307 14.01 -1.20 -3.60
N PHE A 308 14.25 -2.48 -3.35
CA PHE A 308 14.07 -3.52 -4.36
C PHE A 308 12.57 -3.75 -4.63
N THR A 309 12.25 -4.15 -5.86
CA THR A 309 10.90 -4.41 -6.33
C THR A 309 10.72 -5.89 -6.66
N VAL A 310 9.52 -6.30 -6.99
CA VAL A 310 9.25 -7.67 -7.48
C VAL A 310 10.01 -7.98 -8.77
N LYS A 311 10.38 -6.97 -9.54
CA LYS A 311 11.19 -7.13 -10.74
C LYS A 311 12.62 -7.58 -10.42
N ASP A 312 13.19 -7.07 -9.33
CA ASP A 312 14.52 -7.48 -8.85
C ASP A 312 14.51 -8.90 -8.29
N PHE A 313 13.38 -9.35 -7.76
CA PHE A 313 13.23 -10.67 -7.15
C PHE A 313 12.89 -11.77 -8.15
N ALA A 314 11.89 -11.56 -8.99
CA ALA A 314 11.29 -12.59 -9.84
C ALA A 314 11.27 -12.26 -11.34
N GLY A 315 11.82 -11.12 -11.77
CA GLY A 315 11.88 -10.76 -13.20
C GLY A 315 12.70 -11.76 -14.03
N ASN A 316 12.24 -12.09 -15.23
CA ASN A 316 12.89 -13.10 -16.09
C ASN A 316 14.33 -12.77 -16.50
N ASN A 317 14.76 -11.52 -16.39
CA ASN A 317 16.12 -11.05 -16.72
C ASN A 317 17.09 -11.05 -15.51
N THR A 318 16.65 -11.48 -14.32
CA THR A 318 17.51 -11.54 -13.13
C THR A 318 18.34 -12.82 -13.12
N GLN A 319 19.66 -12.68 -13.37
CA GLN A 319 20.64 -13.80 -13.33
C GLN A 319 21.04 -14.21 -11.89
N HIS A 320 20.55 -13.56 -10.86
CA HIS A 320 20.98 -13.80 -9.48
C HIS A 320 19.77 -13.90 -8.53
N TYR A 321 19.47 -15.07 -8.13
CA TYR A 321 18.87 -15.61 -6.89
C TYR A 321 18.11 -16.90 -7.22
N ALA A 322 18.85 -17.93 -7.70
CA ALA A 322 18.34 -19.28 -7.80
C ALA A 322 18.38 -19.92 -6.41
N HIS A 323 17.29 -19.91 -5.67
CA HIS A 323 17.12 -20.77 -4.52
C HIS A 323 16.39 -22.06 -4.90
N ALA A 324 16.99 -23.17 -4.52
CA ALA A 324 16.78 -24.55 -4.91
C ALA A 324 15.42 -25.19 -4.56
N LYS A 325 14.36 -24.46 -4.35
CA LYS A 325 13.01 -25.00 -4.05
C LYS A 325 11.95 -24.83 -5.14
N VAL A 326 12.25 -24.09 -6.22
CA VAL A 326 11.25 -23.83 -7.28
C VAL A 326 11.07 -25.04 -8.22
N ALA A 327 12.01 -25.98 -8.23
CA ALA A 327 11.94 -27.16 -9.10
C ALA A 327 10.85 -28.18 -8.71
N GLU A 328 10.34 -28.17 -7.49
CA GLU A 328 9.26 -29.09 -7.05
C GLU A 328 7.85 -28.57 -7.37
N ILE A 329 7.70 -27.26 -7.60
CA ILE A 329 6.38 -26.63 -7.82
C ILE A 329 5.97 -26.65 -9.30
N ALA A 330 6.92 -26.80 -10.21
CA ALA A 330 6.63 -26.82 -11.66
C ALA A 330 6.05 -28.17 -12.17
N ASN A 331 5.89 -29.16 -11.30
CA ASN A 331 5.35 -30.49 -11.61
C ASN A 331 4.01 -30.79 -10.90
N LEU A 332 3.31 -29.78 -10.38
CA LEU A 332 1.93 -29.83 -9.90
C LEU A 332 1.03 -29.01 -10.84
#